data_5378ff3d2ef054cd24b94814c7085206
#
_entry.id   5378ff3d2ef054cd24b94814c7085206
#
_cell.length_a   1.000
_cell.length_b   1.000
_cell.length_c   1.000
_cell.angle_alpha   90.00
_cell.angle_beta   90.00
_cell.angle_gamma   90.00
#
_symmetry.space_group_name_H-M   'P 1'
#
loop_
_entity.id
_entity.type
_entity.pdbx_description
1 polymer ?
#
loop_
_entity_poly.entity_id
_entity_poly.type
_entity_poly.pdbx_seq_one_letter_code
_entity_poly.pdbx_strand_id
1 'polypeptide(L)'
;MIDPNAATADVIETSGPSTVDRKAIKALIGSALGYAMDGFDLLILGFMLKAISTDLALTPAQGGSLVTATLIGAVVGGISFGILSDKIGRVRVLAYTIVVFAVFTGLCGIARGYYDLLLYRTLAGLGLGGEFGIGMALVAEAWPASMRARASSYVGLGWQAGVLAAAIVTPILLPVIGWRGMFLLGIFPAVVAYFIRKSLHEPEVFIKKLHDRPKVSALHLLVDSVETTKLSIGMIVLTSVQNFGYYGVMIWLPSYLSTRFGFALTQSAVWTMVTIAGMAIGIFMFGHIADRIGRRPAFLSYMVGAAVMVVVYSRLTDPTALLFAGAVMGFFVNGMLGGYGALMSELYPTAARATAQNVLFNAGRAVGGAGPVVIGYVASVYSFETAIALLAALYCLDILALWFLIPERRGAALS
;
A
#
# COMPACT_ATOMS: atom_id res chain seq x y z
N MET A 1 -14.57 -58.99 2.47
CA MET A 1 -13.85 -58.48 1.33
C MET A 1 -14.12 -56.99 1.27
N ILE A 2 -13.19 -56.20 1.71
CA ILE A 2 -13.26 -54.75 1.66
C ILE A 2 -12.60 -54.33 0.32
N ASP A 3 -13.35 -53.66 -0.50
CA ASP A 3 -12.91 -53.18 -1.83
C ASP A 3 -11.76 -52.16 -1.66
N PRO A 4 -10.53 -52.42 -2.15
CA PRO A 4 -9.41 -51.52 -2.01
C PRO A 4 -9.47 -50.29 -2.96
N ASN A 5 -10.53 -50.11 -3.77
CA ASN A 5 -10.67 -49.02 -4.73
C ASN A 5 -11.60 -47.87 -4.27
N ALA A 6 -12.08 -47.88 -3.01
CA ALA A 6 -12.96 -46.83 -2.51
C ALA A 6 -12.23 -45.62 -1.90
N ALA A 7 -10.91 -45.47 -2.10
CA ALA A 7 -10.10 -44.40 -1.51
C ALA A 7 -9.43 -43.47 -2.52
N THR A 8 -9.98 -43.31 -3.73
CA THR A 8 -9.68 -42.18 -4.59
C THR A 8 -10.87 -41.23 -4.61
N ALA A 9 -11.25 -40.72 -3.42
CA ALA A 9 -12.10 -39.57 -3.35
C ALA A 9 -11.32 -38.38 -3.99
N ASP A 10 -11.87 -37.87 -5.08
CA ASP A 10 -11.44 -36.74 -5.82
C ASP A 10 -10.86 -35.63 -4.91
N VAL A 11 -9.55 -35.54 -4.85
CA VAL A 11 -8.87 -34.30 -4.54
C VAL A 11 -9.17 -33.40 -5.72
N ILE A 12 -10.26 -32.67 -5.68
CA ILE A 12 -10.52 -31.55 -6.57
C ILE A 12 -9.42 -30.56 -6.25
N GLU A 13 -8.29 -30.69 -6.95
CA GLU A 13 -7.29 -29.65 -7.05
C GLU A 13 -8.01 -28.41 -7.59
N THR A 14 -8.42 -27.53 -6.69
CA THR A 14 -8.80 -26.17 -7.04
C THR A 14 -7.50 -25.40 -7.36
N SER A 15 -6.74 -25.91 -8.32
CA SER A 15 -5.63 -25.20 -8.91
C SER A 15 -6.19 -23.95 -9.55
N GLY A 16 -5.80 -22.78 -9.06
CA GLY A 16 -6.03 -21.50 -9.71
C GLY A 16 -5.52 -21.52 -11.16
N PRO A 17 -5.67 -20.43 -11.92
CA PRO A 17 -5.28 -20.39 -13.32
C PRO A 17 -3.83 -20.86 -13.51
N SER A 18 -3.58 -21.70 -14.50
CA SER A 18 -2.23 -22.23 -14.80
C SER A 18 -1.40 -21.24 -15.65
N THR A 19 -2.04 -20.32 -16.33
CA THR A 19 -1.42 -19.33 -17.23
C THR A 19 -2.01 -17.94 -17.01
N VAL A 20 -1.22 -16.92 -17.36
CA VAL A 20 -1.67 -15.53 -17.34
C VAL A 20 -2.47 -15.26 -18.59
N ASP A 21 -3.76 -15.04 -18.45
CA ASP A 21 -4.67 -14.70 -19.55
C ASP A 21 -4.94 -13.18 -19.65
N ARG A 22 -5.74 -12.78 -20.66
CA ARG A 22 -6.11 -11.37 -20.83
C ARG A 22 -6.94 -10.81 -19.67
N LYS A 23 -7.69 -11.65 -18.96
CA LYS A 23 -8.48 -11.24 -17.79
C LYS A 23 -7.55 -10.90 -16.61
N ALA A 24 -6.54 -11.74 -16.39
CA ALA A 24 -5.51 -11.51 -15.36
C ALA A 24 -4.72 -10.20 -15.61
N ILE A 25 -4.35 -9.91 -16.87
CA ILE A 25 -3.68 -8.65 -17.24
C ILE A 25 -4.60 -7.45 -17.01
N LYS A 26 -5.87 -7.52 -17.37
CA LYS A 26 -6.83 -6.44 -17.09
C LYS A 26 -7.03 -6.21 -15.59
N ALA A 27 -7.13 -7.28 -14.80
CA ALA A 27 -7.21 -7.19 -13.35
C ALA A 27 -5.99 -6.49 -12.76
N LEU A 28 -4.79 -6.83 -13.24
CA LEU A 28 -3.55 -6.19 -12.84
C LEU A 28 -3.55 -4.68 -13.17
N ILE A 29 -3.84 -4.32 -14.42
CA ILE A 29 -3.85 -2.92 -14.86
C ILE A 29 -4.89 -2.12 -14.06
N GLY A 30 -6.11 -2.65 -13.90
CA GLY A 30 -7.17 -2.00 -13.14
C GLY A 30 -6.81 -1.79 -11.66
N SER A 31 -6.16 -2.77 -11.03
CA SER A 31 -5.70 -2.68 -9.64
C SER A 31 -4.50 -1.74 -9.48
N ALA A 32 -3.52 -1.82 -10.40
CA ALA A 32 -2.34 -0.95 -10.38
C ALA A 32 -2.72 0.53 -10.60
N LEU A 33 -3.66 0.82 -11.50
CA LEU A 33 -4.16 2.18 -11.71
C LEU A 33 -4.90 2.72 -10.48
N GLY A 34 -5.76 1.90 -9.84
CA GLY A 34 -6.42 2.31 -8.61
C GLY A 34 -5.41 2.65 -7.52
N TYR A 35 -4.40 1.80 -7.33
CA TYR A 35 -3.36 2.06 -6.34
C TYR A 35 -2.43 3.24 -6.73
N ALA A 36 -2.25 3.50 -8.03
CA ALA A 36 -1.57 4.70 -8.50
C ALA A 36 -2.35 5.98 -8.15
N MET A 37 -3.68 5.93 -8.23
CA MET A 37 -4.53 7.06 -7.84
C MET A 37 -4.45 7.35 -6.35
N ASP A 38 -4.35 6.32 -5.50
CA ASP A 38 -4.14 6.47 -4.05
C ASP A 38 -2.81 7.20 -3.77
N GLY A 39 -1.71 6.74 -4.40
CA GLY A 39 -0.40 7.39 -4.29
C GLY A 39 -0.38 8.83 -4.83
N PHE A 40 -1.04 9.08 -5.95
CA PHE A 40 -1.16 10.42 -6.54
C PHE A 40 -1.93 11.37 -5.62
N ASP A 41 -3.10 10.97 -5.14
CA ASP A 41 -3.99 11.82 -4.35
C ASP A 41 -3.40 12.20 -2.99
N LEU A 42 -2.75 11.27 -2.30
CA LEU A 42 -2.11 11.56 -1.02
C LEU A 42 -0.96 12.56 -1.17
N LEU A 43 -0.16 12.43 -2.23
CA LEU A 43 0.97 13.32 -2.46
C LEU A 43 0.55 14.69 -3.01
N ILE A 44 -0.41 14.73 -3.92
CA ILE A 44 -0.88 15.99 -4.50
C ILE A 44 -1.44 16.91 -3.41
N LEU A 45 -2.17 16.36 -2.42
CA LEU A 45 -2.66 17.13 -1.27
C LEU A 45 -1.50 17.76 -0.49
N GLY A 46 -0.42 17.00 -0.22
CA GLY A 46 0.76 17.51 0.48
C GLY A 46 1.42 18.67 -0.26
N PHE A 47 1.60 18.57 -1.58
CA PHE A 47 2.17 19.63 -2.41
C PHE A 47 1.27 20.87 -2.49
N MET A 48 -0.04 20.71 -2.47
CA MET A 48 -0.99 21.82 -2.55
C MET A 48 -1.29 22.47 -1.19
N LEU A 49 -0.90 21.84 -0.08
CA LEU A 49 -1.32 22.24 1.27
C LEU A 49 -1.03 23.71 1.57
N LYS A 50 0.12 24.24 1.14
CA LYS A 50 0.46 25.65 1.29
C LYS A 50 -0.50 26.56 0.51
N ALA A 51 -0.81 26.22 -0.74
CA ALA A 51 -1.73 27.00 -1.57
C ALA A 51 -3.16 26.98 -1.00
N ILE A 52 -3.63 25.82 -0.55
CA ILE A 52 -4.93 25.64 0.10
C ILE A 52 -5.00 26.45 1.39
N SER A 53 -3.95 26.34 2.24
CA SER A 53 -3.93 27.05 3.53
C SER A 53 -3.89 28.56 3.35
N THR A 54 -3.22 29.06 2.31
CA THR A 54 -3.22 30.50 2.00
C THR A 54 -4.58 30.98 1.50
N ASP A 55 -5.21 30.23 0.59
CA ASP A 55 -6.48 30.62 -0.03
C ASP A 55 -7.67 30.56 0.94
N LEU A 56 -7.70 29.53 1.80
CA LEU A 56 -8.77 29.30 2.78
C LEU A 56 -8.45 29.85 4.18
N ALA A 57 -7.34 30.58 4.34
CA ALA A 57 -6.84 31.10 5.62
C ALA A 57 -6.77 30.04 6.74
N LEU A 58 -6.25 28.84 6.42
CA LEU A 58 -6.16 27.72 7.36
C LEU A 58 -4.95 27.88 8.28
N THR A 59 -5.14 27.52 9.54
CA THR A 59 -4.02 27.30 10.46
C THR A 59 -3.19 26.08 10.05
N PRO A 60 -1.92 25.98 10.45
CA PRO A 60 -1.10 24.78 10.19
C PRO A 60 -1.74 23.49 10.70
N ALA A 61 -2.42 23.54 11.85
CA ALA A 61 -3.13 22.41 12.42
C ALA A 61 -4.32 21.97 11.53
N GLN A 62 -5.10 22.93 11.03
CA GLN A 62 -6.20 22.66 10.08
C GLN A 62 -5.67 22.07 8.77
N GLY A 63 -4.58 22.61 8.24
CA GLY A 63 -3.92 22.04 7.04
C GLY A 63 -3.50 20.59 7.26
N GLY A 64 -2.83 20.29 8.35
CA GLY A 64 -2.41 18.92 8.69
C GLY A 64 -3.58 17.96 8.90
N SER A 65 -4.68 18.45 9.50
CA SER A 65 -5.86 17.62 9.75
C SER A 65 -6.57 17.14 8.47
N LEU A 66 -6.41 17.81 7.33
CA LEU A 66 -6.93 17.33 6.03
C LEU A 66 -6.32 16.01 5.62
N VAL A 67 -5.01 15.84 5.82
CA VAL A 67 -4.31 14.58 5.56
C VAL A 67 -4.79 13.50 6.52
N THR A 68 -4.84 13.82 7.82
CA THR A 68 -5.32 12.89 8.85
C THR A 68 -6.75 12.43 8.60
N ALA A 69 -7.64 13.34 8.22
CA ALA A 69 -9.02 13.04 7.89
C ALA A 69 -9.14 12.09 6.69
N THR A 70 -8.31 12.29 5.65
CA THR A 70 -8.23 11.37 4.51
C THR A 70 -7.80 9.97 4.95
N LEU A 71 -6.78 9.87 5.82
CA LEU A 71 -6.30 8.58 6.32
C LEU A 71 -7.32 7.88 7.21
N ILE A 72 -8.04 8.62 8.06
CA ILE A 72 -9.15 8.07 8.86
C ILE A 72 -10.24 7.53 7.92
N GLY A 73 -10.62 8.31 6.90
CA GLY A 73 -11.53 7.86 5.85
C GLY A 73 -11.05 6.57 5.20
N ALA A 74 -9.76 6.49 4.86
CA ALA A 74 -9.17 5.30 4.24
C ALA A 74 -9.22 4.05 5.14
N VAL A 75 -8.98 4.20 6.45
CA VAL A 75 -9.13 3.08 7.40
C VAL A 75 -10.57 2.59 7.45
N VAL A 76 -11.54 3.49 7.62
CA VAL A 76 -12.97 3.14 7.67
C VAL A 76 -13.43 2.55 6.33
N GLY A 77 -13.01 3.14 5.22
CA GLY A 77 -13.31 2.67 3.87
C GLY A 77 -12.72 1.30 3.60
N GLY A 78 -11.46 1.06 3.99
CA GLY A 78 -10.79 -0.22 3.87
C GLY A 78 -11.55 -1.34 4.58
N ILE A 79 -11.96 -1.11 5.82
CA ILE A 79 -12.77 -2.05 6.58
C ILE A 79 -14.12 -2.30 5.89
N SER A 80 -14.86 -1.23 5.59
CA SER A 80 -16.21 -1.31 5.04
C SER A 80 -16.25 -1.95 3.65
N PHE A 81 -15.41 -1.45 2.73
CA PHE A 81 -15.34 -1.98 1.37
C PHE A 81 -14.64 -3.33 1.29
N GLY A 82 -13.70 -3.64 2.19
CA GLY A 82 -13.13 -4.98 2.32
C GLY A 82 -14.20 -6.02 2.60
N ILE A 83 -15.00 -5.81 3.66
CA ILE A 83 -16.12 -6.70 4.02
C ILE A 83 -17.15 -6.78 2.89
N LEU A 84 -17.48 -5.62 2.29
CA LEU A 84 -18.44 -5.58 1.19
C LEU A 84 -17.94 -6.37 -0.03
N SER A 85 -16.66 -6.27 -0.37
CA SER A 85 -16.07 -6.96 -1.52
C SER A 85 -16.03 -8.48 -1.34
N ASP A 86 -15.84 -8.97 -0.13
CA ASP A 86 -15.94 -10.38 0.18
C ASP A 86 -17.39 -10.89 0.08
N LYS A 87 -18.40 -10.00 0.20
CA LYS A 87 -19.82 -10.37 0.08
C LYS A 87 -20.37 -10.29 -1.34
N ILE A 88 -20.10 -9.23 -2.08
CA ILE A 88 -20.78 -8.93 -3.36
C ILE A 88 -19.86 -8.95 -4.58
N GLY A 89 -18.56 -9.12 -4.39
CA GLY A 89 -17.55 -9.24 -5.46
C GLY A 89 -16.50 -8.15 -5.43
N ARG A 90 -15.30 -8.54 -5.91
CA ARG A 90 -14.11 -7.68 -5.91
C ARG A 90 -14.27 -6.54 -6.93
N VAL A 91 -14.63 -6.90 -8.16
CA VAL A 91 -14.73 -5.95 -9.29
C VAL A 91 -15.83 -4.93 -9.04
N ARG A 92 -16.99 -5.40 -8.56
CA ARG A 92 -18.13 -4.53 -8.27
C ARG A 92 -17.79 -3.48 -7.20
N VAL A 93 -17.17 -3.90 -6.11
CA VAL A 93 -16.83 -2.99 -5.01
C VAL A 93 -15.71 -2.04 -5.41
N LEU A 94 -14.69 -2.50 -6.17
CA LEU A 94 -13.67 -1.62 -6.73
C LEU A 94 -14.26 -0.53 -7.64
N ALA A 95 -15.36 -0.79 -8.36
CA ALA A 95 -16.04 0.24 -9.12
C ALA A 95 -16.73 1.27 -8.19
N TYR A 96 -17.29 0.83 -7.05
CA TYR A 96 -17.88 1.73 -6.07
C TYR A 96 -16.82 2.60 -5.38
N THR A 97 -15.68 2.03 -5.00
CA THR A 97 -14.60 2.80 -4.34
C THR A 97 -14.11 3.93 -5.23
N ILE A 98 -13.92 3.67 -6.53
CA ILE A 98 -13.53 4.72 -7.49
C ILE A 98 -14.58 5.81 -7.65
N VAL A 99 -15.87 5.45 -7.72
CA VAL A 99 -16.94 6.45 -7.86
C VAL A 99 -16.98 7.35 -6.61
N VAL A 100 -16.91 6.76 -5.42
CA VAL A 100 -16.84 7.51 -4.15
C VAL A 100 -15.63 8.43 -4.15
N PHE A 101 -14.44 7.90 -4.47
CA PHE A 101 -13.22 8.69 -4.56
C PHE A 101 -13.35 9.85 -5.55
N ALA A 102 -13.78 9.58 -6.80
CA ALA A 102 -13.88 10.58 -7.86
C ALA A 102 -14.85 11.72 -7.51
N VAL A 103 -16.02 11.38 -6.98
CA VAL A 103 -17.03 12.36 -6.61
C VAL A 103 -16.50 13.30 -5.51
N PHE A 104 -15.95 12.74 -4.43
CA PHE A 104 -15.51 13.55 -3.29
C PHE A 104 -14.20 14.29 -3.55
N THR A 105 -13.29 13.72 -4.36
CA THR A 105 -12.11 14.45 -4.85
C THR A 105 -12.52 15.64 -5.73
N GLY A 106 -13.49 15.44 -6.63
CA GLY A 106 -14.05 16.54 -7.43
C GLY A 106 -14.71 17.61 -6.59
N LEU A 107 -15.46 17.23 -5.55
CA LEU A 107 -16.08 18.18 -4.60
C LEU A 107 -15.04 18.99 -3.84
N CYS A 108 -13.83 18.46 -3.58
CA CYS A 108 -12.75 19.27 -3.02
C CYS A 108 -12.42 20.49 -3.89
N GLY A 109 -12.53 20.37 -5.23
CA GLY A 109 -12.30 21.50 -6.15
C GLY A 109 -13.28 22.65 -6.04
N ILE A 110 -14.44 22.43 -5.44
CA ILE A 110 -15.47 23.48 -5.22
C ILE A 110 -15.67 23.84 -3.74
N ALA A 111 -14.82 23.34 -2.85
CA ALA A 111 -14.87 23.62 -1.42
C ALA A 111 -14.69 25.13 -1.14
N ARG A 112 -15.52 25.67 -0.26
CA ARG A 112 -15.54 27.09 0.10
C ARG A 112 -14.85 27.40 1.42
N GLY A 113 -14.57 26.38 2.23
CA GLY A 113 -13.94 26.53 3.53
C GLY A 113 -13.34 25.23 4.07
N TYR A 114 -12.79 25.33 5.26
CA TYR A 114 -12.13 24.23 5.95
C TYR A 114 -13.04 23.01 6.15
N TYR A 115 -14.27 23.21 6.64
CA TYR A 115 -15.17 22.11 6.98
C TYR A 115 -15.68 21.35 5.74
N ASP A 116 -15.92 22.06 4.63
CA ASP A 116 -16.27 21.42 3.36
C ASP A 116 -15.13 20.51 2.91
N LEU A 117 -13.92 21.07 2.89
CA LEU A 117 -12.74 20.36 2.43
C LEU A 117 -12.42 19.17 3.35
N LEU A 118 -12.56 19.34 4.68
CA LEU A 118 -12.36 18.26 5.66
C LEU A 118 -13.34 17.10 5.41
N LEU A 119 -14.62 17.41 5.23
CA LEU A 119 -15.65 16.42 4.94
C LEU A 119 -15.36 15.68 3.62
N TYR A 120 -15.10 16.45 2.54
CA TYR A 120 -14.85 15.85 1.23
C TYR A 120 -13.57 15.01 1.21
N ARG A 121 -12.50 15.42 1.90
CA ARG A 121 -11.28 14.64 2.06
C ARG A 121 -11.50 13.35 2.85
N THR A 122 -12.31 13.39 3.91
CA THR A 122 -12.68 12.20 4.68
C THR A 122 -13.42 11.20 3.80
N LEU A 123 -14.41 11.69 3.03
CA LEU A 123 -15.23 10.84 2.16
C LEU A 123 -14.47 10.35 0.92
N ALA A 124 -13.56 11.16 0.35
CA ALA A 124 -12.62 10.69 -0.67
C ALA A 124 -11.73 9.57 -0.12
N GLY A 125 -11.24 9.73 1.12
CA GLY A 125 -10.49 8.71 1.83
C GLY A 125 -11.23 7.38 1.93
N LEU A 126 -12.55 7.37 2.18
CA LEU A 126 -13.33 6.14 2.17
C LEU A 126 -13.14 5.34 0.86
N GLY A 127 -13.20 6.02 -0.29
CA GLY A 127 -12.97 5.39 -1.59
C GLY A 127 -11.56 4.82 -1.70
N LEU A 128 -10.54 5.59 -1.32
CA LEU A 128 -9.13 5.17 -1.39
C LEU A 128 -8.83 3.94 -0.54
N GLY A 129 -9.45 3.83 0.65
CA GLY A 129 -9.15 2.77 1.61
C GLY A 129 -9.38 1.36 1.11
N GLY A 130 -10.34 1.17 0.20
CA GLY A 130 -10.64 -0.15 -0.38
C GLY A 130 -9.70 -0.59 -1.49
N GLU A 131 -8.97 0.32 -2.12
CA GLU A 131 -8.23 0.10 -3.36
C GLU A 131 -7.12 -0.96 -3.22
N PHE A 132 -6.27 -0.82 -2.22
CA PHE A 132 -5.14 -1.73 -2.01
C PHE A 132 -5.59 -3.17 -1.83
N GLY A 133 -6.37 -3.45 -0.80
CA GLY A 133 -6.66 -4.83 -0.40
C GLY A 133 -7.58 -5.54 -1.38
N ILE A 134 -8.59 -4.85 -1.94
CA ILE A 134 -9.48 -5.46 -2.94
C ILE A 134 -8.71 -5.69 -4.25
N GLY A 135 -7.88 -4.73 -4.67
CA GLY A 135 -7.04 -4.86 -5.86
C GLY A 135 -6.04 -6.01 -5.75
N MET A 136 -5.37 -6.14 -4.61
CA MET A 136 -4.44 -7.24 -4.34
C MET A 136 -5.15 -8.60 -4.30
N ALA A 137 -6.35 -8.68 -3.68
CA ALA A 137 -7.14 -9.92 -3.66
C ALA A 137 -7.58 -10.32 -5.08
N LEU A 138 -8.08 -9.36 -5.86
CA LEU A 138 -8.49 -9.57 -7.24
C LEU A 138 -7.34 -10.15 -8.09
N VAL A 139 -6.16 -9.55 -7.99
CA VAL A 139 -4.99 -9.98 -8.76
C VAL A 139 -4.47 -11.33 -8.29
N ALA A 140 -4.43 -11.58 -6.98
CA ALA A 140 -4.00 -12.87 -6.44
C ALA A 140 -4.93 -14.04 -6.83
N GLU A 141 -6.22 -13.76 -6.99
CA GLU A 141 -7.23 -14.74 -7.43
C GLU A 141 -7.22 -14.95 -8.96
N ALA A 142 -6.76 -13.95 -9.74
CA ALA A 142 -6.70 -14.01 -11.20
C ALA A 142 -5.36 -14.54 -11.75
N TRP A 143 -4.30 -14.57 -10.95
CA TRP A 143 -2.96 -14.94 -11.39
C TRP A 143 -2.54 -16.35 -10.89
N PRO A 144 -1.66 -17.06 -11.65
CA PRO A 144 -1.12 -18.35 -11.22
C PRO A 144 -0.40 -18.26 -9.87
N ALA A 145 -0.51 -19.31 -9.06
CA ALA A 145 0.13 -19.38 -7.73
C ALA A 145 1.64 -19.11 -7.78
N SER A 146 2.32 -19.59 -8.83
CA SER A 146 3.77 -19.40 -9.05
C SER A 146 4.17 -17.97 -9.39
N MET A 147 3.23 -17.09 -9.70
CA MET A 147 3.46 -15.72 -10.15
C MET A 147 2.74 -14.66 -9.28
N ARG A 148 2.14 -15.04 -8.16
CA ARG A 148 1.37 -14.13 -7.30
C ARG A 148 2.20 -13.02 -6.69
N ALA A 149 3.44 -13.29 -6.27
CA ALA A 149 4.27 -12.24 -5.71
C ALA A 149 4.70 -11.23 -6.78
N ARG A 150 4.98 -11.68 -8.01
CA ARG A 150 5.20 -10.76 -9.14
C ARG A 150 3.99 -9.91 -9.43
N ALA A 151 2.81 -10.52 -9.48
CA ALA A 151 1.56 -9.81 -9.71
C ALA A 151 1.27 -8.76 -8.61
N SER A 152 1.46 -9.14 -7.34
CA SER A 152 1.37 -8.22 -6.19
C SER A 152 2.36 -7.06 -6.31
N SER A 153 3.61 -7.35 -6.69
CA SER A 153 4.65 -6.33 -6.90
C SER A 153 4.28 -5.36 -8.02
N TYR A 154 3.72 -5.83 -9.12
CA TYR A 154 3.28 -4.95 -10.22
C TYR A 154 2.13 -4.03 -9.79
N VAL A 155 1.20 -4.50 -8.95
CA VAL A 155 0.21 -3.60 -8.33
C VAL A 155 0.88 -2.58 -7.42
N GLY A 156 1.86 -3.01 -6.60
CA GLY A 156 2.62 -2.13 -5.71
C GLY A 156 3.41 -1.03 -6.45
N LEU A 157 3.89 -1.31 -7.67
CA LEU A 157 4.51 -0.30 -8.54
C LEU A 157 3.53 0.80 -8.94
N GLY A 158 2.23 0.51 -8.97
CA GLY A 158 1.19 1.53 -9.20
C GLY A 158 1.32 2.69 -8.22
N TRP A 159 1.48 2.41 -6.92
CA TRP A 159 1.70 3.45 -5.91
C TRP A 159 2.87 4.37 -6.27
N GLN A 160 4.04 3.82 -6.62
CA GLN A 160 5.22 4.61 -6.98
C GLN A 160 5.02 5.42 -8.26
N ALA A 161 4.30 4.88 -9.23
CA ALA A 161 3.93 5.61 -10.44
C ALA A 161 3.02 6.81 -10.11
N GLY A 162 2.05 6.63 -9.22
CA GLY A 162 1.17 7.70 -8.74
C GLY A 162 1.93 8.80 -8.00
N VAL A 163 2.81 8.41 -7.08
CA VAL A 163 3.70 9.32 -6.33
C VAL A 163 4.58 10.14 -7.28
N LEU A 164 5.21 9.47 -8.25
CA LEU A 164 6.05 10.13 -9.25
C LEU A 164 5.24 11.07 -10.15
N ALA A 165 4.05 10.66 -10.58
CA ALA A 165 3.15 11.50 -11.36
C ALA A 165 2.76 12.76 -10.58
N ALA A 166 2.42 12.67 -9.30
CA ALA A 166 2.11 13.82 -8.46
C ALA A 166 3.30 14.77 -8.34
N ALA A 167 4.51 14.23 -8.14
CA ALA A 167 5.74 15.02 -8.02
C ALA A 167 6.10 15.79 -9.31
N ILE A 168 5.78 15.22 -10.49
CA ILE A 168 6.02 15.83 -11.80
C ILE A 168 4.91 16.82 -12.16
N VAL A 169 3.66 16.40 -12.00
CA VAL A 169 2.51 17.17 -12.52
C VAL A 169 2.20 18.39 -11.64
N THR A 170 2.35 18.27 -10.32
CA THR A 170 1.96 19.37 -9.41
C THR A 170 2.76 20.65 -9.61
N PRO A 171 4.10 20.64 -9.67
CA PRO A 171 4.87 21.89 -9.91
C PRO A 171 4.57 22.57 -11.24
N ILE A 172 4.15 21.80 -12.25
CA ILE A 172 3.84 22.31 -13.60
C ILE A 172 2.44 22.91 -13.65
N LEU A 173 1.45 22.21 -13.13
CA LEU A 173 0.06 22.59 -13.30
C LEU A 173 -0.50 23.44 -12.16
N LEU A 174 -0.03 23.28 -10.93
CA LEU A 174 -0.53 24.05 -9.78
C LEU A 174 -0.46 25.59 -10.00
N PRO A 175 0.61 26.16 -10.58
CA PRO A 175 0.65 27.60 -10.87
C PRO A 175 -0.34 28.06 -11.94
N VAL A 176 -0.79 27.15 -12.81
CA VAL A 176 -1.65 27.46 -13.97
C VAL A 176 -3.14 27.30 -13.63
N ILE A 177 -3.49 26.18 -13.02
CA ILE A 177 -4.91 25.81 -12.76
C ILE A 177 -5.32 25.93 -11.28
N GLY A 178 -4.38 26.27 -10.41
CA GLY A 178 -4.60 26.35 -8.97
C GLY A 178 -4.93 25.00 -8.32
N TRP A 179 -5.05 24.98 -6.98
CA TRP A 179 -5.33 23.75 -6.24
C TRP A 179 -6.73 23.16 -6.53
N ARG A 180 -7.71 24.03 -6.84
CA ARG A 180 -9.05 23.59 -7.23
C ARG A 180 -9.04 22.82 -8.55
N GLY A 181 -8.34 23.36 -9.55
CA GLY A 181 -8.14 22.69 -10.83
C GLY A 181 -7.39 21.37 -10.71
N MET A 182 -6.42 21.29 -9.79
CA MET A 182 -5.69 20.06 -9.51
C MET A 182 -6.59 18.94 -8.95
N PHE A 183 -7.54 19.24 -8.06
CA PHE A 183 -8.53 18.27 -7.60
C PHE A 183 -9.47 17.81 -8.73
N LEU A 184 -9.90 18.72 -9.59
CA LEU A 184 -10.69 18.37 -10.77
C LEU A 184 -9.90 17.48 -11.74
N LEU A 185 -8.62 17.76 -11.94
CA LEU A 185 -7.73 16.91 -12.72
C LEU A 185 -7.62 15.50 -12.13
N GLY A 186 -7.64 15.36 -10.81
CA GLY A 186 -7.63 14.07 -10.09
C GLY A 186 -8.82 13.16 -10.39
N ILE A 187 -9.90 13.68 -10.97
CA ILE A 187 -11.04 12.87 -11.43
C ILE A 187 -10.67 12.07 -12.69
N PHE A 188 -9.81 12.59 -13.57
CA PHE A 188 -9.52 11.97 -14.87
C PHE A 188 -8.97 10.54 -14.75
N PRO A 189 -7.94 10.25 -13.94
CA PRO A 189 -7.50 8.87 -13.72
C PRO A 189 -8.60 7.96 -13.17
N ALA A 190 -9.50 8.49 -12.33
CA ALA A 190 -10.63 7.73 -11.80
C ALA A 190 -11.61 7.31 -12.90
N VAL A 191 -11.92 8.21 -13.83
CA VAL A 191 -12.77 7.89 -14.98
C VAL A 191 -12.15 6.78 -15.82
N VAL A 192 -10.85 6.87 -16.13
CA VAL A 192 -10.12 5.84 -16.88
C VAL A 192 -10.17 4.49 -16.15
N ALA A 193 -9.87 4.48 -14.87
CA ALA A 193 -9.90 3.27 -14.06
C ALA A 193 -11.31 2.66 -13.97
N TYR A 194 -12.36 3.48 -13.87
CA TYR A 194 -13.75 3.02 -13.89
C TYR A 194 -14.08 2.26 -15.19
N PHE A 195 -13.74 2.81 -16.36
CA PHE A 195 -13.99 2.14 -17.64
C PHE A 195 -13.21 0.84 -17.78
N ILE A 196 -11.96 0.79 -17.32
CA ILE A 196 -11.17 -0.45 -17.33
C ILE A 196 -11.86 -1.49 -16.45
N ARG A 197 -12.27 -1.12 -15.23
CA ARG A 197 -12.91 -2.04 -14.28
C ARG A 197 -14.28 -2.51 -14.73
N LYS A 198 -15.05 -1.67 -15.41
CA LYS A 198 -16.34 -2.09 -16.00
C LYS A 198 -16.17 -3.25 -16.97
N SER A 199 -15.00 -3.42 -17.58
CA SER A 199 -14.68 -4.54 -18.49
C SER A 199 -14.12 -5.79 -17.76
N LEU A 200 -13.95 -5.75 -16.43
CA LEU A 200 -13.45 -6.87 -15.63
C LEU A 200 -14.58 -7.83 -15.27
N HIS A 201 -14.20 -9.07 -15.04
CA HIS A 201 -15.07 -10.12 -14.52
C HIS A 201 -14.60 -10.58 -13.16
N GLU A 202 -15.55 -11.00 -12.32
CA GLU A 202 -15.19 -11.59 -11.02
C GLU A 202 -14.35 -12.85 -11.23
N PRO A 203 -13.32 -13.08 -10.36
CA PRO A 203 -12.49 -14.28 -10.44
C PRO A 203 -13.33 -15.56 -10.27
N GLU A 204 -13.00 -16.60 -11.04
CA GLU A 204 -13.71 -17.88 -10.97
C GLU A 204 -13.62 -18.53 -9.58
N VAL A 205 -12.48 -18.37 -8.90
CA VAL A 205 -12.27 -18.83 -7.52
C VAL A 205 -13.29 -18.20 -6.58
N PHE A 206 -13.58 -16.91 -6.76
CA PHE A 206 -14.61 -16.23 -5.97
C PHE A 206 -16.01 -16.73 -6.27
N ILE A 207 -16.35 -16.91 -7.58
CA ILE A 207 -17.69 -17.35 -8.01
C ILE A 207 -17.97 -18.77 -7.52
N LYS A 208 -17.00 -19.70 -7.66
CA LYS A 208 -17.13 -21.09 -7.22
C LYS A 208 -17.39 -21.20 -5.72
N LYS A 209 -16.74 -20.36 -4.92
CA LYS A 209 -16.89 -20.37 -3.45
C LYS A 209 -18.04 -19.50 -2.94
N LEU A 210 -18.81 -18.87 -3.81
CA LEU A 210 -19.96 -18.05 -3.43
C LEU A 210 -21.05 -18.85 -2.72
N HIS A 211 -21.23 -20.13 -3.10
CA HIS A 211 -22.25 -21.03 -2.55
C HIS A 211 -21.84 -21.67 -1.22
N ASP A 212 -20.53 -21.81 -0.95
CA ASP A 212 -19.98 -22.48 0.23
C ASP A 212 -19.51 -21.50 1.30
N ARG A 213 -20.08 -20.32 1.36
CA ARG A 213 -19.63 -19.27 2.29
C ARG A 213 -19.95 -19.62 3.74
N PRO A 214 -18.98 -19.47 4.64
CA PRO A 214 -19.25 -19.56 6.06
C PRO A 214 -20.26 -18.47 6.46
N LYS A 215 -21.23 -18.81 7.31
CA LYS A 215 -22.20 -17.87 7.88
C LYS A 215 -21.57 -16.86 8.86
N VAL A 216 -20.25 -16.90 9.02
CA VAL A 216 -19.46 -16.12 9.97
C VAL A 216 -18.99 -14.82 9.30
N SER A 217 -18.87 -13.76 10.08
CA SER A 217 -18.33 -12.47 9.59
C SER A 217 -16.88 -12.60 9.12
N ALA A 218 -16.52 -11.97 7.99
CA ALA A 218 -15.15 -11.93 7.49
C ALA A 218 -14.15 -11.38 8.52
N LEU A 219 -14.56 -10.41 9.35
CA LEU A 219 -13.74 -9.91 10.47
C LEU A 219 -13.49 -10.97 11.53
N HIS A 220 -14.46 -11.81 11.84
CA HIS A 220 -14.29 -12.89 12.81
C HIS A 220 -13.25 -13.90 12.33
N LEU A 221 -13.20 -14.17 11.02
CA LEU A 221 -12.21 -15.06 10.42
C LEU A 221 -10.76 -14.57 10.54
N LEU A 222 -10.52 -13.32 10.96
CA LEU A 222 -9.18 -12.81 11.24
C LEU A 222 -8.70 -13.17 12.66
N VAL A 223 -9.62 -13.59 13.54
CA VAL A 223 -9.37 -13.87 14.96
C VAL A 223 -10.15 -15.10 15.46
N ASP A 224 -10.56 -15.99 14.56
CA ASP A 224 -11.39 -17.15 14.86
C ASP A 224 -10.66 -18.24 15.67
N SER A 225 -9.33 -18.23 15.61
CA SER A 225 -8.46 -19.13 16.35
C SER A 225 -7.23 -18.42 16.90
N VAL A 226 -6.53 -19.05 17.84
CA VAL A 226 -5.26 -18.54 18.37
C VAL A 226 -4.22 -18.43 17.23
N GLU A 227 -4.21 -19.36 16.28
CA GLU A 227 -3.30 -19.35 15.14
C GLU A 227 -3.59 -18.18 14.23
N THR A 228 -4.84 -17.99 13.82
CA THR A 228 -5.26 -16.88 12.94
C THR A 228 -5.04 -15.53 13.63
N THR A 229 -5.29 -15.43 14.93
CA THR A 229 -5.00 -14.20 15.70
C THR A 229 -3.50 -13.88 15.69
N LYS A 230 -2.62 -14.88 15.88
CA LYS A 230 -1.17 -14.69 15.79
C LYS A 230 -0.75 -14.20 14.39
N LEU A 231 -1.32 -14.79 13.34
CA LEU A 231 -1.10 -14.35 11.97
C LEU A 231 -1.50 -12.89 11.77
N SER A 232 -2.69 -12.50 12.23
CA SER A 232 -3.20 -11.14 12.10
C SER A 232 -2.35 -10.13 12.86
N ILE A 233 -1.91 -10.45 14.09
CA ILE A 233 -0.97 -9.63 14.85
C ILE A 233 0.36 -9.50 14.09
N GLY A 234 0.92 -10.62 13.61
CA GLY A 234 2.14 -10.61 12.81
C GLY A 234 2.02 -9.69 11.59
N MET A 235 0.93 -9.81 10.84
CA MET A 235 0.68 -8.96 9.68
C MET A 235 0.52 -7.47 10.02
N ILE A 236 -0.13 -7.14 11.13
CA ILE A 236 -0.21 -5.75 11.61
C ILE A 236 1.18 -5.23 11.95
N VAL A 237 2.02 -6.00 12.63
CA VAL A 237 3.41 -5.60 12.93
C VAL A 237 4.18 -5.33 11.63
N LEU A 238 4.17 -6.29 10.70
CA LEU A 238 4.88 -6.19 9.43
C LEU A 238 4.46 -4.93 8.63
N THR A 239 3.16 -4.71 8.51
CA THR A 239 2.64 -3.56 7.76
C THR A 239 2.86 -2.23 8.51
N SER A 240 2.87 -2.24 9.84
CA SER A 240 3.16 -1.06 10.66
C SER A 240 4.61 -0.61 10.51
N VAL A 241 5.56 -1.54 10.64
CA VAL A 241 6.99 -1.24 10.51
C VAL A 241 7.32 -0.76 9.10
N GLN A 242 6.77 -1.42 8.08
CA GLN A 242 6.98 -1.02 6.69
C GLN A 242 6.48 0.41 6.43
N ASN A 243 5.23 0.73 6.84
CA ASN A 243 4.66 2.06 6.65
C ASN A 243 5.38 3.12 7.51
N PHE A 244 5.77 2.77 8.74
CA PHE A 244 6.52 3.65 9.62
C PHE A 244 7.88 4.04 9.01
N GLY A 245 8.63 3.05 8.51
CA GLY A 245 9.90 3.27 7.83
C GLY A 245 9.73 4.10 6.55
N TYR A 246 8.72 3.77 5.73
CA TYR A 246 8.43 4.50 4.50
C TYR A 246 8.12 5.98 4.75
N TYR A 247 7.09 6.26 5.57
CA TYR A 247 6.69 7.65 5.84
C TYR A 247 7.76 8.41 6.62
N GLY A 248 8.42 7.72 7.57
CA GLY A 248 9.48 8.32 8.37
C GLY A 248 10.66 8.79 7.52
N VAL A 249 11.12 7.95 6.60
CA VAL A 249 12.22 8.31 5.68
C VAL A 249 11.76 9.38 4.68
N MET A 250 10.64 9.12 3.97
CA MET A 250 10.23 9.96 2.83
C MET A 250 9.86 11.39 3.21
N ILE A 251 9.24 11.59 4.37
CA ILE A 251 8.80 12.93 4.80
C ILE A 251 9.99 13.78 5.26
N TRP A 252 10.95 13.16 5.94
CA TRP A 252 12.07 13.91 6.52
C TRP A 252 13.30 13.99 5.64
N LEU A 253 13.47 13.11 4.65
CA LEU A 253 14.65 13.08 3.79
C LEU A 253 14.98 14.42 3.13
N PRO A 254 14.04 15.16 2.52
CA PRO A 254 14.35 16.47 1.93
C PRO A 254 14.84 17.49 2.96
N SER A 255 14.19 17.55 4.12
CA SER A 255 14.55 18.46 5.20
C SER A 255 15.93 18.14 5.79
N TYR A 256 16.25 16.86 5.97
CA TYR A 256 17.55 16.39 6.43
C TYR A 256 18.67 16.83 5.46
N LEU A 257 18.50 16.59 4.18
CA LEU A 257 19.47 16.96 3.15
C LEU A 257 19.69 18.47 3.10
N SER A 258 18.61 19.25 3.19
CA SER A 258 18.69 20.70 3.25
C SER A 258 19.41 21.22 4.49
N THR A 259 19.08 20.69 5.67
CA THR A 259 19.66 21.14 6.94
C THR A 259 21.13 20.76 7.07
N ARG A 260 21.48 19.52 6.66
CA ARG A 260 22.83 18.99 6.87
C ARG A 260 23.84 19.46 5.80
N PHE A 261 23.41 19.54 4.55
CA PHE A 261 24.30 19.83 3.41
C PHE A 261 24.02 21.18 2.76
N GLY A 262 23.04 21.95 3.26
CA GLY A 262 22.66 23.22 2.66
C GLY A 262 22.03 23.08 1.28
N PHE A 263 21.49 21.91 0.94
CA PHE A 263 20.90 21.67 -0.38
C PHE A 263 19.67 22.56 -0.62
N ALA A 264 19.61 23.15 -1.81
CA ALA A 264 18.39 23.78 -2.28
C ALA A 264 17.27 22.72 -2.38
N LEU A 265 16.01 23.15 -2.32
CA LEU A 265 14.85 22.26 -2.39
C LEU A 265 14.86 21.39 -3.67
N THR A 266 15.27 21.97 -4.79
CA THR A 266 15.41 21.28 -6.08
C THR A 266 16.45 20.16 -6.03
N GLN A 267 17.57 20.39 -5.35
CA GLN A 267 18.63 19.42 -5.18
C GLN A 267 18.18 18.28 -4.25
N SER A 268 17.55 18.60 -3.11
CA SER A 268 16.96 17.60 -2.21
C SER A 268 15.92 16.72 -2.92
N ALA A 269 15.16 17.30 -3.86
CA ALA A 269 14.20 16.57 -4.68
C ALA A 269 14.87 15.50 -5.56
N VAL A 270 16.05 15.76 -6.12
CA VAL A 270 16.79 14.76 -6.91
C VAL A 270 17.17 13.56 -6.07
N TRP A 271 17.70 13.75 -4.86
CA TRP A 271 18.02 12.66 -3.92
C TRP A 271 16.78 11.84 -3.56
N THR A 272 15.67 12.54 -3.33
CA THR A 272 14.39 11.88 -3.05
C THR A 272 13.90 11.05 -4.24
N MET A 273 13.99 11.58 -5.46
CA MET A 273 13.62 10.84 -6.68
C MET A 273 14.48 9.60 -6.89
N VAL A 274 15.79 9.66 -6.62
CA VAL A 274 16.69 8.51 -6.71
C VAL A 274 16.31 7.45 -5.67
N THR A 275 15.94 7.87 -4.46
CA THR A 275 15.42 6.96 -3.42
C THR A 275 14.11 6.28 -3.88
N ILE A 276 13.18 7.03 -4.47
CA ILE A 276 11.92 6.51 -5.03
C ILE A 276 12.20 5.51 -6.16
N ALA A 277 13.17 5.80 -7.03
CA ALA A 277 13.57 4.85 -8.08
C ALA A 277 14.10 3.54 -7.47
N GLY A 278 14.92 3.62 -6.42
CA GLY A 278 15.35 2.46 -5.64
C GLY A 278 14.17 1.67 -5.07
N MET A 279 13.18 2.34 -4.50
CA MET A 279 11.94 1.72 -3.99
C MET A 279 11.19 0.97 -5.10
N ALA A 280 11.04 1.57 -6.28
CA ALA A 280 10.36 0.95 -7.41
C ALA A 280 11.09 -0.31 -7.89
N ILE A 281 12.42 -0.24 -8.03
CA ILE A 281 13.25 -1.40 -8.37
C ILE A 281 13.12 -2.48 -7.29
N GLY A 282 13.15 -2.11 -6.02
CA GLY A 282 12.98 -3.01 -4.88
C GLY A 282 11.65 -3.77 -4.93
N ILE A 283 10.55 -3.05 -5.17
CA ILE A 283 9.21 -3.64 -5.31
C ILE A 283 9.18 -4.62 -6.49
N PHE A 284 9.71 -4.22 -7.65
CA PHE A 284 9.78 -5.09 -8.82
C PHE A 284 10.57 -6.37 -8.56
N MET A 285 11.76 -6.24 -7.99
CA MET A 285 12.63 -7.37 -7.69
C MET A 285 12.06 -8.28 -6.61
N PHE A 286 11.40 -7.72 -5.59
CA PHE A 286 10.78 -8.50 -4.52
C PHE A 286 9.86 -9.60 -5.06
N GLY A 287 8.98 -9.27 -6.01
CA GLY A 287 8.05 -10.23 -6.58
C GLY A 287 8.75 -11.41 -7.25
N HIS A 288 9.83 -11.14 -8.00
CA HIS A 288 10.62 -12.17 -8.67
C HIS A 288 11.40 -13.04 -7.69
N ILE A 289 11.96 -12.43 -6.65
CA ILE A 289 12.69 -13.13 -5.58
C ILE A 289 11.70 -14.02 -4.79
N ALA A 290 10.58 -13.45 -4.35
CA ALA A 290 9.60 -14.16 -3.53
C ALA A 290 8.92 -15.33 -4.26
N ASP A 291 8.74 -15.25 -5.58
CA ASP A 291 8.25 -16.39 -6.36
C ASP A 291 9.28 -17.50 -6.50
N ARG A 292 10.59 -17.18 -6.40
CA ARG A 292 11.67 -18.17 -6.51
C ARG A 292 12.05 -18.84 -5.19
N ILE A 293 12.26 -18.05 -4.14
CA ILE A 293 12.78 -18.54 -2.85
C ILE A 293 11.73 -18.70 -1.75
N GLY A 294 10.51 -18.20 -1.96
CA GLY A 294 9.42 -18.19 -0.97
C GLY A 294 9.18 -16.79 -0.40
N ARG A 295 8.00 -16.64 0.26
CA ARG A 295 7.58 -15.32 0.77
C ARG A 295 8.41 -14.92 1.99
N ARG A 296 8.52 -15.83 2.96
CA ARG A 296 9.23 -15.59 4.21
C ARG A 296 10.72 -15.28 4.03
N PRO A 297 11.51 -16.05 3.25
CA PRO A 297 12.91 -15.72 2.98
C PRO A 297 13.09 -14.39 2.24
N ALA A 298 12.18 -14.04 1.32
CA ALA A 298 12.22 -12.78 0.61
C ALA A 298 11.98 -11.60 1.58
N PHE A 299 10.94 -11.65 2.42
CA PHE A 299 10.70 -10.63 3.44
C PHE A 299 11.90 -10.51 4.40
N LEU A 300 12.43 -11.62 4.88
CA LEU A 300 13.60 -11.63 5.77
C LEU A 300 14.80 -10.92 5.15
N SER A 301 15.11 -11.21 3.88
CA SER A 301 16.25 -10.59 3.17
C SER A 301 16.07 -9.06 3.05
N TYR A 302 14.84 -8.60 2.79
CA TYR A 302 14.55 -7.17 2.69
C TYR A 302 14.57 -6.47 4.05
N MET A 303 14.04 -7.10 5.11
CA MET A 303 14.08 -6.57 6.47
C MET A 303 15.50 -6.45 7.01
N VAL A 304 16.33 -7.47 6.79
CA VAL A 304 17.76 -7.42 7.12
C VAL A 304 18.47 -6.33 6.33
N GLY A 305 18.23 -6.26 5.02
CA GLY A 305 18.77 -5.21 4.17
C GLY A 305 18.34 -3.81 4.61
N ALA A 306 17.06 -3.62 4.99
CA ALA A 306 16.54 -2.36 5.52
C ALA A 306 17.22 -1.99 6.84
N ALA A 307 17.31 -2.93 7.80
CA ALA A 307 17.96 -2.70 9.08
C ALA A 307 19.44 -2.28 8.93
N VAL A 308 20.16 -2.94 8.02
CA VAL A 308 21.56 -2.59 7.72
C VAL A 308 21.64 -1.23 7.04
N MET A 309 20.82 -1.00 6.01
CA MET A 309 20.92 0.22 5.19
C MET A 309 20.50 1.49 5.93
N VAL A 310 19.53 1.44 6.85
CA VAL A 310 19.21 2.63 7.67
C VAL A 310 20.37 3.02 8.60
N VAL A 311 21.12 2.04 9.12
CA VAL A 311 22.32 2.31 9.91
C VAL A 311 23.45 2.83 9.04
N VAL A 312 23.72 2.20 7.90
CA VAL A 312 24.75 2.66 6.95
C VAL A 312 24.44 4.09 6.49
N TYR A 313 23.21 4.34 6.05
CA TYR A 313 22.77 5.67 5.59
C TYR A 313 22.96 6.75 6.65
N SER A 314 22.63 6.45 7.91
CA SER A 314 22.79 7.38 9.05
C SER A 314 24.25 7.76 9.34
N ARG A 315 25.21 6.97 8.91
CA ARG A 315 26.66 7.20 9.14
C ARG A 315 27.37 7.89 7.99
N LEU A 316 26.74 7.97 6.82
CA LEU A 316 27.35 8.60 5.66
C LEU A 316 27.40 10.12 5.80
N THR A 317 28.49 10.71 5.35
CA THR A 317 28.73 12.16 5.36
C THR A 317 28.96 12.74 3.96
N ASP A 318 29.31 11.89 2.98
CA ASP A 318 29.48 12.32 1.59
C ASP A 318 28.14 12.37 0.87
N PRO A 319 27.78 13.51 0.24
CA PRO A 319 26.53 13.65 -0.49
C PRO A 319 26.34 12.63 -1.64
N THR A 320 27.40 12.31 -2.38
CA THR A 320 27.34 11.37 -3.50
C THR A 320 27.09 9.94 -3.00
N ALA A 321 27.77 9.55 -1.92
CA ALA A 321 27.50 8.26 -1.27
C ALA A 321 26.07 8.17 -0.76
N LEU A 322 25.52 9.25 -0.18
CA LEU A 322 24.12 9.31 0.27
C LEU A 322 23.12 9.16 -0.89
N LEU A 323 23.43 9.70 -2.07
CA LEU A 323 22.57 9.54 -3.25
C LEU A 323 22.38 8.06 -3.60
N PHE A 324 23.47 7.32 -3.73
CA PHE A 324 23.41 5.88 -4.08
C PHE A 324 22.91 5.03 -2.91
N ALA A 325 23.36 5.33 -1.69
CA ALA A 325 22.88 4.64 -0.49
C ALA A 325 21.38 4.87 -0.28
N GLY A 326 20.85 6.05 -0.63
CA GLY A 326 19.42 6.35 -0.61
C GLY A 326 18.61 5.44 -1.54
N ALA A 327 19.11 5.19 -2.74
CA ALA A 327 18.48 4.23 -3.66
C ALA A 327 18.47 2.80 -3.09
N VAL A 328 19.59 2.35 -2.53
CA VAL A 328 19.70 1.01 -1.92
C VAL A 328 18.85 0.91 -0.64
N MET A 329 18.83 1.93 0.19
CA MET A 329 17.96 2.00 1.35
C MET A 329 16.49 1.93 0.93
N GLY A 330 16.08 2.74 -0.05
CA GLY A 330 14.74 2.72 -0.61
C GLY A 330 14.34 1.35 -1.16
N PHE A 331 15.27 0.67 -1.87
CA PHE A 331 15.09 -0.67 -2.38
C PHE A 331 14.64 -1.65 -1.29
N PHE A 332 15.30 -1.66 -0.14
CA PHE A 332 14.95 -2.56 0.96
C PHE A 332 13.76 -2.08 1.78
N VAL A 333 13.73 -0.79 2.16
CA VAL A 333 12.70 -0.23 3.05
C VAL A 333 11.29 -0.36 2.47
N ASN A 334 11.11 -0.08 1.18
CA ASN A 334 9.79 -0.14 0.56
C ASN A 334 9.60 -1.30 -0.42
N GLY A 335 10.66 -2.01 -0.79
CA GLY A 335 10.55 -3.12 -1.74
C GLY A 335 9.63 -4.24 -1.26
N MET A 336 9.57 -4.51 0.04
CA MET A 336 8.68 -5.52 0.62
C MET A 336 7.18 -5.21 0.43
N LEU A 337 6.80 -3.98 0.08
CA LEU A 337 5.42 -3.61 -0.29
C LEU A 337 4.87 -4.52 -1.38
N GLY A 338 5.72 -4.94 -2.33
CA GLY A 338 5.36 -5.86 -3.40
C GLY A 338 4.90 -7.25 -2.95
N GLY A 339 5.20 -7.64 -1.72
CA GLY A 339 4.93 -8.98 -1.21
C GLY A 339 3.64 -9.13 -0.40
N TYR A 340 3.14 -8.07 0.21
CA TYR A 340 2.02 -8.17 1.16
C TYR A 340 0.75 -8.75 0.54
N GLY A 341 0.41 -8.35 -0.68
CA GLY A 341 -0.77 -8.87 -1.38
C GLY A 341 -0.73 -10.38 -1.57
N ALA A 342 0.41 -10.92 -2.02
CA ALA A 342 0.59 -12.35 -2.18
C ALA A 342 0.60 -13.09 -0.84
N LEU A 343 1.36 -12.58 0.15
CA LEU A 343 1.47 -13.18 1.47
C LEU A 343 0.09 -13.28 2.14
N MET A 344 -0.65 -12.18 2.23
CA MET A 344 -1.99 -12.19 2.84
C MET A 344 -2.98 -13.06 2.07
N SER A 345 -2.88 -13.11 0.73
CA SER A 345 -3.76 -13.95 -0.08
C SER A 345 -3.55 -15.45 0.16
N GLU A 346 -2.34 -15.86 0.50
CA GLU A 346 -1.99 -17.25 0.80
C GLU A 346 -2.25 -17.64 2.28
N LEU A 347 -2.37 -16.64 3.17
CA LEU A 347 -2.62 -16.86 4.60
C LEU A 347 -4.10 -16.90 4.95
N TYR A 348 -4.95 -16.16 4.23
CA TYR A 348 -6.37 -16.00 4.58
C TYR A 348 -7.30 -16.63 3.53
N PRO A 349 -8.44 -17.23 3.97
CA PRO A 349 -9.40 -17.86 3.08
C PRO A 349 -10.07 -16.84 2.15
N THR A 350 -10.55 -17.29 0.99
CA THR A 350 -11.22 -16.44 0.00
C THR A 350 -12.37 -15.61 0.60
N ALA A 351 -13.09 -16.18 1.59
CA ALA A 351 -14.22 -15.52 2.27
C ALA A 351 -13.83 -14.27 3.10
N ALA A 352 -12.55 -14.14 3.48
CA ALA A 352 -12.05 -13.03 4.30
C ALA A 352 -10.82 -12.34 3.68
N ARG A 353 -10.40 -12.73 2.47
CA ARG A 353 -9.12 -12.30 1.87
C ARG A 353 -9.04 -10.79 1.65
N ALA A 354 -10.06 -10.19 1.03
CA ALA A 354 -10.06 -8.76 0.81
C ALA A 354 -10.22 -8.00 2.13
N THR A 355 -11.04 -8.50 3.05
CA THR A 355 -11.16 -7.95 4.41
C THR A 355 -9.81 -7.99 5.12
N ALA A 356 -9.10 -9.12 5.12
CA ALA A 356 -7.79 -9.27 5.75
C ALA A 356 -6.79 -8.26 5.18
N GLN A 357 -6.68 -8.19 3.86
CA GLN A 357 -5.75 -7.26 3.20
C GLN A 357 -6.05 -5.80 3.53
N ASN A 358 -7.31 -5.40 3.49
CA ASN A 358 -7.69 -4.02 3.79
C ASN A 358 -7.56 -3.69 5.27
N VAL A 359 -8.05 -4.53 6.17
CA VAL A 359 -8.02 -4.26 7.61
C VAL A 359 -6.60 -4.24 8.14
N LEU A 360 -5.80 -5.28 7.83
CA LEU A 360 -4.45 -5.42 8.38
C LEU A 360 -3.48 -4.39 7.77
N PHE A 361 -3.60 -4.11 6.46
CA PHE A 361 -2.76 -3.10 5.83
C PHE A 361 -3.09 -1.68 6.28
N ASN A 362 -4.38 -1.32 6.37
CA ASN A 362 -4.78 0.01 6.83
C ASN A 362 -4.54 0.20 8.34
N ALA A 363 -4.64 -0.85 9.16
CA ALA A 363 -4.19 -0.79 10.56
C ALA A 363 -2.70 -0.47 10.65
N GLY A 364 -1.87 -1.16 9.84
CA GLY A 364 -0.44 -0.86 9.74
C GLY A 364 -0.16 0.55 9.20
N ARG A 365 -0.93 1.01 8.21
CA ARG A 365 -0.83 2.39 7.67
C ARG A 365 -1.16 3.43 8.75
N ALA A 366 -2.18 3.19 9.58
CA ALA A 366 -2.53 4.09 10.68
C ALA A 366 -1.40 4.20 11.73
N VAL A 367 -0.82 3.08 12.14
CA VAL A 367 0.34 3.05 13.04
C VAL A 367 1.56 3.70 12.38
N GLY A 368 1.84 3.36 11.12
CA GLY A 368 2.95 3.91 10.35
C GLY A 368 2.87 5.42 10.15
N GLY A 369 1.65 5.98 10.12
CA GLY A 369 1.41 7.43 10.07
C GLY A 369 1.98 8.21 11.26
N ALA A 370 2.27 7.55 12.37
CA ALA A 370 2.99 8.15 13.50
C ALA A 370 4.50 8.29 13.25
N GLY A 371 5.05 7.58 12.25
CA GLY A 371 6.48 7.56 11.94
C GLY A 371 7.12 8.94 11.82
N PRO A 372 6.58 9.85 10.99
CA PRO A 372 7.13 11.19 10.84
C PRO A 372 7.18 11.99 12.15
N VAL A 373 6.15 11.86 13.00
CA VAL A 373 6.08 12.55 14.29
C VAL A 373 7.17 12.03 15.23
N VAL A 374 7.31 10.71 15.33
CA VAL A 374 8.32 10.06 16.20
C VAL A 374 9.73 10.39 15.70
N ILE A 375 9.99 10.27 14.39
CA ILE A 375 11.30 10.62 13.82
C ILE A 375 11.62 12.09 14.02
N GLY A 376 10.66 12.99 13.80
CA GLY A 376 10.84 14.42 14.05
C GLY A 376 11.15 14.73 15.51
N TYR A 377 10.45 14.09 16.44
CA TYR A 377 10.72 14.25 17.87
C TYR A 377 12.12 13.76 18.25
N VAL A 378 12.49 12.54 17.84
CA VAL A 378 13.83 12.00 18.11
C VAL A 378 14.92 12.87 17.47
N ALA A 379 14.68 13.35 16.24
CA ALA A 379 15.60 14.25 15.55
C ALA A 379 15.78 15.59 16.29
N SER A 380 14.73 16.12 16.93
CA SER A 380 14.79 17.37 17.69
C SER A 380 15.52 17.22 19.03
N VAL A 381 15.47 16.03 19.67
CA VAL A 381 16.10 15.77 20.97
C VAL A 381 17.55 15.30 20.79
N TYR A 382 17.83 14.48 19.78
CA TYR A 382 19.16 13.89 19.55
C TYR A 382 19.76 14.37 18.23
N SER A 383 19.41 13.66 17.14
CA SER A 383 19.78 14.03 15.78
C SER A 383 18.94 13.24 14.77
N PHE A 384 18.92 13.69 13.53
CA PHE A 384 18.23 12.99 12.46
C PHE A 384 18.89 11.63 12.15
N GLU A 385 20.20 11.56 12.20
CA GLU A 385 20.98 10.33 12.03
C GLU A 385 20.58 9.27 13.08
N THR A 386 20.43 9.69 14.32
CA THR A 386 19.97 8.82 15.42
C THR A 386 18.55 8.33 15.14
N ALA A 387 17.65 9.22 14.70
CA ALA A 387 16.27 8.86 14.39
C ALA A 387 16.18 7.82 13.26
N ILE A 388 16.97 7.99 12.21
CA ILE A 388 17.04 7.01 11.10
C ILE A 388 17.67 5.69 11.56
N ALA A 389 18.75 5.73 12.35
CA ALA A 389 19.41 4.52 12.84
C ALA A 389 18.48 3.69 13.75
N LEU A 390 17.62 4.33 14.54
CA LEU A 390 16.65 3.66 15.41
C LEU A 390 15.59 2.86 14.64
N LEU A 391 15.36 3.16 13.35
CA LEU A 391 14.50 2.33 12.49
C LEU A 391 15.02 0.89 12.41
N ALA A 392 16.33 0.66 12.57
CA ALA A 392 16.88 -0.69 12.59
C ALA A 392 16.28 -1.56 13.71
N ALA A 393 15.98 -0.98 14.87
CA ALA A 393 15.32 -1.71 15.97
C ALA A 393 13.90 -2.15 15.57
N LEU A 394 13.16 -1.32 14.83
CA LEU A 394 11.85 -1.70 14.30
C LEU A 394 11.95 -2.83 13.27
N TYR A 395 12.95 -2.80 12.38
CA TYR A 395 13.17 -3.92 11.44
C TYR A 395 13.60 -5.20 12.16
N CYS A 396 14.35 -5.11 13.28
CA CYS A 396 14.62 -6.29 14.11
C CYS A 396 13.32 -6.85 14.73
N LEU A 397 12.43 -5.99 15.22
CA LEU A 397 11.08 -6.42 15.68
C LEU A 397 10.31 -7.09 14.56
N ASP A 398 10.37 -6.56 13.35
CA ASP A 398 9.71 -7.09 12.16
C ASP A 398 10.23 -8.49 11.79
N ILE A 399 11.55 -8.69 11.86
CA ILE A 399 12.20 -9.98 11.66
C ILE A 399 11.71 -11.01 12.70
N LEU A 400 11.61 -10.61 13.97
CA LEU A 400 11.09 -11.48 15.04
C LEU A 400 9.61 -11.84 14.79
N ALA A 401 8.79 -10.84 14.44
CA ALA A 401 7.37 -11.09 14.11
C ALA A 401 7.21 -12.04 12.91
N LEU A 402 8.00 -11.83 11.85
CA LEU A 402 8.02 -12.73 10.69
C LEU A 402 8.43 -14.14 11.09
N TRP A 403 9.46 -14.27 11.94
CA TRP A 403 10.00 -15.58 12.33
C TRP A 403 9.03 -16.40 13.18
N PHE A 404 8.38 -15.77 14.14
CA PHE A 404 7.55 -16.48 15.11
C PHE A 404 6.05 -16.55 14.75
N LEU A 405 5.55 -15.57 13.94
CA LEU A 405 4.12 -15.42 13.72
C LEU A 405 3.69 -15.76 12.29
N ILE A 406 4.59 -15.73 11.30
CA ILE A 406 4.22 -15.90 9.89
C ILE A 406 4.82 -17.20 9.33
N PRO A 407 3.97 -18.19 8.96
CA PRO A 407 4.45 -19.40 8.30
C PRO A 407 4.78 -19.18 6.83
N GLU A 408 5.65 -20.04 6.26
CA GLU A 408 5.84 -20.08 4.81
C GLU A 408 4.68 -20.87 4.15
N ARG A 409 4.04 -20.25 3.16
CA ARG A 409 2.95 -20.87 2.38
C ARG A 409 3.11 -20.61 0.87
N ARG A 410 4.33 -20.65 0.39
CA ARG A 410 4.64 -20.43 -1.03
C ARG A 410 3.78 -21.31 -1.94
N GLY A 411 3.04 -20.68 -2.85
CA GLY A 411 2.25 -21.41 -3.86
C GLY A 411 1.05 -22.18 -3.29
N ALA A 412 0.63 -21.90 -2.05
CA ALA A 412 -0.54 -22.54 -1.48
C ALA A 412 -1.78 -22.33 -2.36
N ALA A 413 -2.60 -23.37 -2.49
CA ALA A 413 -3.90 -23.27 -3.12
C ALA A 413 -4.75 -22.26 -2.35
N LEU A 414 -5.50 -21.42 -3.07
CA LEU A 414 -6.38 -20.45 -2.43
C LEU A 414 -7.59 -21.18 -1.83
N SER A 415 -7.65 -21.23 -0.51
CA SER A 415 -8.77 -21.85 0.25
C SER A 415 -10.00 -20.93 0.26
#